data_5b01d65dced60b62db00715fd33a487e
#
_entry.id   5b01d65dced60b62db00715fd33a487e
#
_cell.length_a   1.000
_cell.length_b   1.000
_cell.length_c   1.000
_cell.angle_alpha   90.00
_cell.angle_beta   90.00
_cell.angle_gamma   90.00
#
_symmetry.space_group_name_H-M   'P 1'
#
loop_
_entity.id
_entity.type
_entity.pdbx_description
1 polymer ?
#
loop_
_entity_poly.entity_id
_entity_poly.type
_entity_poly.pdbx_seq_one_letter_code
_entity_poly.pdbx_strand_id
1 'polypeptide(L)'
;MADEAKQRKTSTAHEKAKAAARAKRLERAKRKPKTKAKSGAKKATAQGGAALSKTTGGHDAARSKAPAKGRNAGRTAFEGQREKQAKAAGKHGAAPSGTVKKQAGARSRSLDEREAAAFAGFGEDAPANRSGLSCPVERACGACQLLGVPYAEQLADKQRRMEELFGPLADEKTAFCPIEGMESPLYYRNKVMSPYAPGRVIPQDRAREDMRRADRGNEAARDGGRTRHDRREKPRREILCGMYAAGTHRIIPTDECLLENQTAKRILLAIRQLMPKFRIEPYDEDALEGFLRHAIVRVGHESGEVLVTLVTNGERFPGSRNFARELVKRCPEITTVVQNVNTQNTNAVLGHEGERALYGPGFILDTLCGLSFRISSHSFYQVNAVQTEVLYRRAVEMACLSGGETVLDAYCGTGTIGLVAANSAADVRVIGVDNVASAIADARENAAHNGVENVEFVTADAGAFMREMAARGEHVDVLLMDPPRAGASEEFLRAVAALKPRRVVYISCNPDTQARDVSVLKDAGYRLTAVRPVDMFPHTAHVENICALEG
;
A
#
# COMPACT_ATOMS: atom_id res chain seq x y z
N MET A 1 31.35 -19.23 23.18
CA MET A 1 30.95 -18.79 24.55
C MET A 1 31.28 -17.31 24.84
N ALA A 2 32.46 -16.78 24.48
CA ALA A 2 32.76 -15.34 24.72
C ALA A 2 32.01 -14.39 23.78
N ASP A 3 31.80 -14.78 22.53
CA ASP A 3 31.04 -14.00 21.53
C ASP A 3 29.52 -13.98 21.77
N GLU A 4 28.95 -15.09 22.23
CA GLU A 4 27.52 -15.14 22.61
C GLU A 4 27.20 -14.27 23.83
N ALA A 5 28.13 -14.18 24.77
CA ALA A 5 28.00 -13.30 25.94
C ALA A 5 28.10 -11.81 25.55
N LYS A 6 28.84 -11.49 24.49
CA LYS A 6 28.98 -10.13 23.96
C LYS A 6 27.72 -9.72 23.15
N GLN A 7 27.16 -10.63 22.36
CA GLN A 7 25.89 -10.40 21.64
C GLN A 7 24.69 -10.25 22.58
N ARG A 8 24.59 -11.04 23.65
CA ARG A 8 23.53 -10.88 24.66
C ARG A 8 23.64 -9.56 25.43
N LYS A 9 24.85 -9.05 25.68
CA LYS A 9 25.05 -7.73 26.33
C LYS A 9 24.69 -6.56 25.39
N THR A 10 24.94 -6.65 24.11
CA THR A 10 24.55 -5.62 23.12
C THR A 10 23.04 -5.60 22.89
N SER A 11 22.36 -6.75 22.83
CA SER A 11 20.91 -6.86 22.71
C SER A 11 20.20 -6.23 23.92
N THR A 12 20.64 -6.55 25.15
CA THR A 12 20.05 -5.95 26.36
C THR A 12 20.32 -4.45 26.52
N ALA A 13 21.43 -3.94 26.00
CA ALA A 13 21.73 -2.51 26.00
C ALA A 13 20.83 -1.76 25.00
N HIS A 14 20.57 -2.35 23.84
CA HIS A 14 19.67 -1.80 22.82
C HIS A 14 18.21 -1.76 23.28
N GLU A 15 17.71 -2.80 23.93
CA GLU A 15 16.37 -2.83 24.52
C GLU A 15 16.20 -1.80 25.65
N LYS A 16 17.22 -1.63 26.49
CA LYS A 16 17.21 -0.60 27.54
C LYS A 16 17.21 0.82 26.95
N ALA A 17 17.95 1.05 25.85
CA ALA A 17 17.95 2.33 25.17
C ALA A 17 16.59 2.62 24.50
N LYS A 18 15.93 1.63 23.87
CA LYS A 18 14.57 1.74 23.33
C LYS A 18 13.54 2.06 24.43
N ALA A 19 13.62 1.40 25.57
CA ALA A 19 12.73 1.66 26.71
C ALA A 19 12.91 3.06 27.30
N ALA A 20 14.14 3.56 27.41
CA ALA A 20 14.46 4.90 27.90
C ALA A 20 14.00 6.00 26.92
N ALA A 21 14.13 5.80 25.61
CA ALA A 21 13.61 6.70 24.58
C ALA A 21 12.08 6.78 24.62
N ARG A 22 11.40 5.63 24.81
CA ARG A 22 9.94 5.56 24.96
C ARG A 22 9.44 6.30 26.22
N ALA A 23 10.16 6.18 27.35
CA ALA A 23 9.83 6.89 28.58
C ALA A 23 9.98 8.42 28.44
N LYS A 24 11.05 8.90 27.81
CA LYS A 24 11.28 10.34 27.52
C LYS A 24 10.19 10.92 26.59
N ARG A 25 9.71 10.15 25.62
CA ARG A 25 8.66 10.58 24.69
C ARG A 25 7.29 10.70 25.38
N LEU A 26 6.96 9.77 26.30
CA LEU A 26 5.77 9.83 27.15
C LEU A 26 5.77 11.04 28.10
N GLU A 27 6.92 11.39 28.67
CA GLU A 27 7.05 12.59 29.51
C GLU A 27 6.91 13.89 28.69
N ARG A 28 7.44 13.93 27.45
CA ARG A 28 7.30 15.08 26.56
C ARG A 28 5.85 15.29 26.10
N ALA A 29 5.10 14.20 25.89
CA ALA A 29 3.66 14.27 25.56
C ALA A 29 2.81 14.80 26.74
N LYS A 30 3.22 14.55 27.98
CA LYS A 30 2.57 15.08 29.20
C LYS A 30 2.83 16.56 29.46
N ARG A 31 3.84 17.18 28.83
CA ARG A 31 4.25 18.57 29.01
C ARG A 31 3.69 19.55 27.98
N LYS A 32 2.51 19.28 27.35
CA LYS A 32 1.86 20.30 26.51
C LYS A 32 1.38 21.47 27.36
N PRO A 33 1.66 22.73 26.99
CA PRO A 33 1.29 23.91 27.77
C PRO A 33 -0.24 24.06 27.80
N LYS A 34 -0.80 24.22 29.01
CA LYS A 34 -2.19 24.61 29.22
C LYS A 34 -2.36 26.07 28.72
N THR A 35 -2.99 26.24 27.57
CA THR A 35 -3.47 27.55 27.13
C THR A 35 -4.59 27.97 28.06
N LYS A 36 -4.35 29.06 28.80
CA LYS A 36 -5.34 29.73 29.67
C LYS A 36 -6.48 30.31 28.83
N ALA A 37 -7.66 29.77 28.96
CA ALA A 37 -8.90 30.43 28.58
C ALA A 37 -9.15 31.59 29.56
N LYS A 38 -9.17 32.84 29.07
CA LYS A 38 -9.74 33.98 29.78
C LYS A 38 -11.17 34.17 29.32
N SER A 39 -12.09 33.82 30.18
CA SER A 39 -13.46 34.32 30.19
C SER A 39 -13.49 35.70 30.84
N GLY A 40 -14.26 36.64 30.28
CA GLY A 40 -14.48 37.93 30.90
C GLY A 40 -15.41 38.79 30.07
N ALA A 41 -16.70 38.63 30.25
CA ALA A 41 -17.71 39.60 29.87
C ALA A 41 -17.77 40.70 30.93
N LYS A 42 -17.83 41.99 30.51
CA LYS A 42 -18.69 43.00 31.13
C LYS A 42 -18.74 44.29 30.33
N LYS A 43 -19.98 44.80 30.24
CA LYS A 43 -20.50 46.07 29.74
C LYS A 43 -19.85 47.31 30.41
N ALA A 44 -19.73 48.44 29.73
CA ALA A 44 -20.52 49.65 29.88
C ALA A 44 -19.79 50.92 29.47
N THR A 45 -20.46 51.71 28.66
CA THR A 45 -20.72 53.16 28.67
C THR A 45 -19.58 54.21 28.58
N ALA A 46 -19.56 54.88 27.44
CA ALA A 46 -19.82 56.34 27.25
C ALA A 46 -18.73 57.39 27.56
N GLN A 47 -18.63 58.33 26.58
CA GLN A 47 -18.18 59.74 26.65
C GLN A 47 -16.66 59.94 26.54
N GLY A 48 -16.19 60.65 25.50
CA GLY A 48 -16.26 62.02 25.19
C GLY A 48 -14.93 62.54 24.69
N GLY A 49 -14.97 63.37 23.66
CA GLY A 49 -14.04 64.48 23.48
C GLY A 49 -12.95 64.34 22.42
N ALA A 50 -13.16 64.85 21.21
CA ALA A 50 -12.56 66.06 20.59
C ALA A 50 -10.98 66.04 20.51
N ALA A 51 -10.30 66.26 19.44
CA ALA A 51 -10.37 67.27 18.40
C ALA A 51 -9.18 67.12 17.41
N LEU A 52 -9.42 67.48 16.13
CA LEU A 52 -8.59 68.25 15.17
C LEU A 52 -7.14 67.72 14.87
N SER A 53 -6.70 67.59 13.63
CA SER A 53 -6.76 68.50 12.47
C SER A 53 -6.20 67.80 11.21
N LYS A 54 -6.87 67.96 10.05
CA LYS A 54 -6.40 68.61 8.81
C LYS A 54 -5.04 68.15 8.26
N THR A 55 -4.94 67.73 6.99
CA THR A 55 -5.25 68.43 5.74
C THR A 55 -5.05 67.51 4.52
N THR A 56 -5.96 67.59 3.59
CA THR A 56 -5.89 67.88 2.14
C THR A 56 -5.21 66.84 1.24
N GLY A 57 -5.76 66.43 0.20
CA GLY A 57 -6.60 66.74 -0.93
C GLY A 57 -6.44 65.59 -1.92
N GLY A 58 -7.24 65.19 -2.80
CA GLY A 58 -8.27 65.79 -3.55
C GLY A 58 -8.37 65.12 -4.89
N HIS A 59 -9.61 64.99 -5.39
CA HIS A 59 -9.99 64.77 -6.78
C HIS A 59 -9.92 63.35 -7.36
N ASP A 60 -10.84 62.78 -8.12
CA ASP A 60 -12.25 63.05 -8.43
C ASP A 60 -12.81 61.79 -9.07
N ALA A 61 -13.95 61.41 -8.67
CA ALA A 61 -15.22 61.13 -9.30
C ALA A 61 -15.21 60.56 -10.76
N ALA A 62 -15.87 59.44 -10.98
CA ALA A 62 -17.09 59.40 -11.79
C ALA A 62 -17.80 58.03 -11.78
N ARG A 63 -19.05 58.13 -11.48
CA ARG A 63 -20.15 57.12 -11.62
C ARG A 63 -20.37 56.73 -13.07
N SER A 64 -20.77 55.45 -13.34
CA SER A 64 -22.10 55.17 -13.97
C SER A 64 -22.38 53.66 -14.11
N LYS A 65 -23.44 53.21 -13.47
CA LYS A 65 -24.63 52.49 -13.96
C LYS A 65 -24.44 51.31 -14.89
N ALA A 66 -24.97 50.15 -14.40
CA ALA A 66 -25.46 49.02 -15.18
C ALA A 66 -26.60 49.43 -16.14
N PRO A 67 -26.91 48.63 -17.17
CA PRO A 67 -27.98 47.65 -17.00
C PRO A 67 -27.76 46.28 -17.71
N ALA A 68 -28.72 45.41 -17.40
CA ALA A 68 -28.84 44.00 -17.71
C ALA A 68 -29.24 43.69 -19.17
N LYS A 69 -29.14 42.38 -19.48
CA LYS A 69 -29.81 41.57 -20.53
C LYS A 69 -29.04 41.27 -21.81
N GLY A 70 -28.93 39.95 -22.03
CA GLY A 70 -28.69 39.42 -23.40
C GLY A 70 -28.10 38.01 -23.39
N ARG A 71 -28.93 37.03 -23.25
CA ARG A 71 -29.02 35.66 -23.79
C ARG A 71 -28.03 35.20 -24.87
N ASN A 72 -27.58 33.94 -24.66
CA ASN A 72 -27.35 32.87 -25.67
C ASN A 72 -26.39 33.12 -26.84
N ALA A 73 -25.30 32.39 -26.83
CA ALA A 73 -24.88 31.53 -27.98
C ALA A 73 -23.45 30.98 -27.69
N GLY A 74 -23.29 29.68 -27.65
CA GLY A 74 -21.95 29.08 -27.48
C GLY A 74 -21.97 27.62 -27.05
N ARG A 75 -22.98 26.88 -27.41
CA ARG A 75 -23.01 25.42 -27.29
C ARG A 75 -23.29 24.84 -28.66
N THR A 76 -22.27 24.48 -29.43
CA THR A 76 -22.28 23.51 -30.54
C THR A 76 -20.92 23.52 -31.20
N ALA A 77 -20.08 22.57 -30.88
CA ALA A 77 -19.02 22.06 -31.79
C ALA A 77 -18.15 21.03 -31.04
N PHE A 78 -18.70 19.87 -30.67
CA PHE A 78 -17.92 18.67 -30.36
C PHE A 78 -18.74 17.37 -30.35
N GLU A 79 -19.86 17.32 -31.08
CA GLU A 79 -20.72 16.11 -31.22
C GLU A 79 -20.89 15.63 -32.68
N GLY A 80 -19.96 15.88 -33.55
CA GLY A 80 -20.09 15.62 -35.01
C GLY A 80 -19.10 14.62 -35.63
N GLN A 81 -18.36 13.81 -34.88
CA GLN A 81 -17.40 12.88 -35.49
C GLN A 81 -17.52 11.39 -35.11
N ARG A 82 -18.58 10.96 -34.43
CA ARG A 82 -18.79 9.54 -34.10
C ARG A 82 -19.88 8.81 -34.87
N GLU A 83 -20.54 9.46 -35.86
CA GLU A 83 -21.66 8.84 -36.62
C GLU A 83 -21.39 8.59 -38.10
N LYS A 84 -20.15 8.73 -38.61
CA LYS A 84 -19.81 8.49 -40.01
C LYS A 84 -18.96 7.27 -40.34
N GLN A 85 -18.75 6.34 -39.39
CA GLN A 85 -18.03 5.09 -39.71
C GLN A 85 -18.87 3.80 -39.61
N ALA A 86 -20.18 3.88 -39.52
CA ALA A 86 -21.06 2.71 -39.43
C ALA A 86 -21.98 2.49 -40.65
N LYS A 87 -21.72 3.09 -41.82
CA LYS A 87 -22.56 2.89 -43.05
C LYS A 87 -21.74 2.76 -44.31
N ALA A 88 -20.80 1.81 -44.36
CA ALA A 88 -20.20 1.41 -45.64
C ALA A 88 -19.65 -0.03 -45.57
N ALA A 89 -20.52 -1.01 -45.45
CA ALA A 89 -20.22 -2.41 -45.79
C ALA A 89 -21.53 -3.17 -45.98
N GLY A 90 -22.06 -3.06 -47.15
CA GLY A 90 -23.16 -3.88 -47.63
C GLY A 90 -23.12 -4.00 -49.14
N LYS A 91 -22.96 -5.25 -49.61
CA LYS A 91 -23.13 -5.82 -50.95
C LYS A 91 -21.84 -6.03 -51.76
N HIS A 92 -21.41 -7.30 -51.81
CA HIS A 92 -21.36 -8.12 -53.02
C HIS A 92 -20.59 -9.43 -52.76
N GLY A 93 -21.22 -10.55 -53.16
CA GLY A 93 -20.61 -11.63 -53.89
C GLY A 93 -20.38 -12.95 -53.13
N ALA A 94 -21.20 -13.94 -53.43
CA ALA A 94 -21.08 -15.32 -52.98
C ALA A 94 -20.06 -16.15 -53.77
N ALA A 95 -19.48 -17.16 -53.07
CA ALA A 95 -18.89 -18.45 -53.47
C ALA A 95 -17.38 -18.48 -53.84
N PRO A 96 -16.69 -19.66 -53.68
CA PRO A 96 -17.10 -20.92 -53.11
C PRO A 96 -16.20 -21.53 -51.98
N SER A 97 -16.70 -22.59 -51.37
CA SER A 97 -16.12 -23.44 -50.34
C SER A 97 -14.72 -23.99 -50.65
N GLY A 98 -13.78 -23.69 -49.74
CA GLY A 98 -12.52 -24.42 -49.61
C GLY A 98 -12.29 -24.76 -48.16
N THR A 99 -12.27 -26.04 -47.86
CA THR A 99 -12.07 -26.64 -46.54
C THR A 99 -10.64 -26.38 -46.10
N VAL A 100 -10.41 -25.33 -45.28
CA VAL A 100 -9.13 -25.09 -44.60
C VAL A 100 -9.26 -25.65 -43.18
N LYS A 101 -8.49 -26.68 -42.90
CA LYS A 101 -8.28 -27.24 -41.55
C LYS A 101 -7.82 -26.11 -40.65
N LYS A 102 -8.65 -25.70 -39.69
CA LYS A 102 -8.24 -24.83 -38.58
C LYS A 102 -7.20 -25.58 -37.74
N GLN A 103 -5.94 -25.19 -37.89
CA GLN A 103 -4.95 -25.42 -36.84
C GLN A 103 -5.42 -24.61 -35.63
N ALA A 104 -5.64 -25.35 -34.51
CA ALA A 104 -5.98 -24.75 -33.21
C ALA A 104 -4.80 -23.86 -32.78
N GLY A 105 -4.98 -22.55 -32.91
CA GLY A 105 -4.07 -21.57 -32.33
C GLY A 105 -4.04 -21.75 -30.83
N ALA A 106 -2.87 -21.99 -30.29
CA ALA A 106 -2.64 -22.03 -28.86
C ALA A 106 -3.07 -20.65 -28.29
N ARG A 107 -4.14 -20.65 -27.49
CA ARG A 107 -4.51 -19.49 -26.68
C ARG A 107 -3.33 -19.22 -25.74
N SER A 108 -2.71 -18.04 -25.83
CA SER A 108 -1.74 -17.59 -24.84
C SER A 108 -2.47 -17.50 -23.51
N ARG A 109 -2.05 -18.35 -22.55
CA ARG A 109 -2.55 -18.28 -21.15
C ARG A 109 -2.21 -16.90 -20.59
N SER A 110 -3.12 -16.33 -19.78
CA SER A 110 -2.84 -15.10 -19.05
C SER A 110 -1.61 -15.28 -18.14
N LEU A 111 -0.93 -14.19 -17.78
CA LEU A 111 0.22 -14.25 -16.86
C LEU A 111 -0.15 -14.95 -15.55
N ASP A 112 -1.35 -14.68 -15.02
CA ASP A 112 -1.88 -15.33 -13.82
C ASP A 112 -2.11 -16.85 -14.00
N GLU A 113 -2.53 -17.30 -15.21
CA GLU A 113 -2.67 -18.72 -15.52
C GLU A 113 -1.32 -19.43 -15.70
N ARG A 114 -0.28 -18.72 -16.14
CA ARG A 114 1.08 -19.25 -16.24
C ARG A 114 1.74 -19.34 -14.87
N GLU A 115 1.56 -18.36 -14.00
CA GLU A 115 2.00 -18.42 -12.59
C GLU A 115 1.25 -19.55 -11.86
N ALA A 116 -0.08 -19.65 -12.00
CA ALA A 116 -0.84 -20.75 -11.43
C ALA A 116 -0.40 -22.12 -11.97
N ALA A 117 0.00 -22.22 -13.25
CA ALA A 117 0.50 -23.46 -13.85
C ALA A 117 1.95 -23.77 -13.42
N ALA A 118 2.80 -22.78 -13.21
CA ALA A 118 4.15 -22.99 -12.64
C ALA A 118 4.08 -23.53 -11.21
N PHE A 119 2.98 -23.25 -10.49
CA PHE A 119 2.72 -23.75 -9.13
C PHE A 119 1.73 -24.94 -9.09
N ALA A 120 1.03 -25.26 -10.18
CA ALA A 120 0.18 -26.45 -10.29
C ALA A 120 0.98 -27.77 -10.24
N GLY A 121 2.31 -27.72 -10.42
CA GLY A 121 3.21 -28.85 -10.17
C GLY A 121 3.30 -29.30 -8.71
N PHE A 122 2.71 -28.55 -7.77
CA PHE A 122 2.58 -28.91 -6.35
C PHE A 122 1.20 -29.50 -6.00
N GLY A 123 0.40 -29.94 -7.01
CA GLY A 123 -0.91 -30.57 -6.83
C GLY A 123 -0.80 -32.08 -6.58
N GLU A 124 -1.57 -32.57 -5.62
CA GLU A 124 -1.88 -33.95 -5.20
C GLU A 124 -0.80 -34.72 -4.42
N ASP A 125 0.49 -34.55 -4.68
CA ASP A 125 1.58 -35.05 -3.82
C ASP A 125 2.26 -33.88 -3.09
N ALA A 126 1.52 -33.17 -2.22
CA ALA A 126 2.14 -32.20 -1.35
C ALA A 126 3.25 -32.88 -0.53
N PRO A 127 4.53 -32.44 -0.60
CA PRO A 127 5.59 -33.07 0.14
C PRO A 127 5.22 -33.12 1.62
N ALA A 128 5.54 -34.24 2.28
CA ALA A 128 5.32 -34.36 3.72
C ALA A 128 5.79 -33.11 4.42
N ASN A 129 4.97 -32.54 5.34
CA ASN A 129 5.38 -31.34 6.08
C ASN A 129 6.68 -31.62 6.84
N ARG A 130 7.77 -31.03 6.37
CA ARG A 130 9.13 -31.19 6.93
C ARG A 130 9.58 -29.96 7.71
N SER A 131 8.86 -28.84 7.61
CA SER A 131 9.20 -27.59 8.30
C SER A 131 8.82 -27.60 9.79
N GLY A 132 7.89 -28.48 10.20
CA GLY A 132 7.28 -28.47 11.53
C GLY A 132 6.23 -27.36 11.73
N LEU A 133 6.02 -26.50 10.73
CA LEU A 133 4.98 -25.47 10.76
C LEU A 133 3.67 -26.04 10.23
N SER A 134 2.55 -25.67 10.85
CA SER A 134 1.23 -26.08 10.39
C SER A 134 0.22 -24.94 10.45
N CYS A 135 -0.67 -24.89 9.48
CA CYS A 135 -1.78 -23.95 9.44
C CYS A 135 -3.07 -24.73 9.15
N PRO A 136 -4.10 -24.66 10.02
CA PRO A 136 -5.32 -25.44 9.85
C PRO A 136 -6.11 -25.09 8.58
N VAL A 137 -5.83 -23.94 7.98
CA VAL A 137 -6.53 -23.45 6.78
C VAL A 137 -5.59 -23.30 5.57
N GLU A 138 -4.39 -23.86 5.61
CA GLU A 138 -3.37 -23.73 4.57
C GLU A 138 -3.90 -24.04 3.16
N ARG A 139 -4.52 -25.22 2.98
CA ARG A 139 -5.09 -25.64 1.68
C ARG A 139 -6.25 -24.76 1.22
N ALA A 140 -7.09 -24.31 2.15
CA ALA A 140 -8.27 -23.51 1.84
C ALA A 140 -7.89 -22.03 1.53
N CYS A 141 -6.92 -21.50 2.26
CA CYS A 141 -6.42 -20.13 2.12
C CYS A 141 -5.49 -19.98 0.91
N GLY A 142 -4.56 -20.93 0.70
CA GLY A 142 -3.63 -20.94 -0.43
C GLY A 142 -2.57 -19.83 -0.43
N ALA A 143 -2.44 -19.05 0.65
CA ALA A 143 -1.50 -17.92 0.69
C ALA A 143 -0.04 -18.35 0.93
N CYS A 144 0.18 -19.55 1.49
CA CYS A 144 1.49 -20.10 1.85
C CYS A 144 1.78 -21.36 1.05
N GLN A 145 2.35 -21.22 -0.14
CA GLN A 145 2.61 -22.38 -1.02
C GLN A 145 3.75 -23.28 -0.50
N LEU A 146 4.64 -22.73 0.34
CA LEU A 146 5.87 -23.40 0.79
C LEU A 146 5.92 -23.60 2.32
N LEU A 147 4.82 -23.46 3.05
CA LEU A 147 4.83 -23.53 4.52
C LEU A 147 5.39 -24.87 5.04
N GLY A 148 5.06 -25.99 4.38
CA GLY A 148 5.54 -27.34 4.74
C GLY A 148 7.01 -27.62 4.36
N VAL A 149 7.69 -26.74 3.65
CA VAL A 149 9.10 -26.86 3.22
C VAL A 149 10.02 -26.16 4.22
N PRO A 150 11.14 -26.79 4.67
CA PRO A 150 12.13 -26.11 5.51
C PRO A 150 12.63 -24.82 4.86
N TYR A 151 12.79 -23.75 5.65
CA TYR A 151 13.07 -22.42 5.11
C TYR A 151 14.37 -22.34 4.31
N ALA A 152 15.42 -23.05 4.74
CA ALA A 152 16.67 -23.12 3.99
C ALA A 152 16.50 -23.75 2.57
N GLU A 153 15.60 -24.74 2.43
CA GLU A 153 15.29 -25.34 1.14
C GLU A 153 14.48 -24.37 0.25
N GLN A 154 13.55 -23.62 0.84
CA GLN A 154 12.82 -22.58 0.10
C GLN A 154 13.80 -21.54 -0.49
N LEU A 155 14.81 -21.12 0.28
CA LEU A 155 15.83 -20.19 -0.19
C LEU A 155 16.68 -20.78 -1.31
N ALA A 156 17.09 -22.06 -1.17
CA ALA A 156 17.87 -22.75 -2.20
C ALA A 156 17.08 -22.89 -3.51
N ASP A 157 15.78 -23.20 -3.43
CA ASP A 157 14.91 -23.32 -4.60
C ASP A 157 14.69 -21.98 -5.31
N LYS A 158 14.48 -20.91 -4.54
CA LYS A 158 14.38 -19.54 -5.06
C LYS A 158 15.68 -19.08 -5.71
N GLN A 159 16.82 -19.37 -5.09
CA GLN A 159 18.14 -19.08 -5.65
C GLN A 159 18.33 -19.77 -7.00
N ARG A 160 18.11 -21.08 -7.06
CA ARG A 160 18.23 -21.89 -8.29
C ARG A 160 17.32 -21.34 -9.40
N ARG A 161 16.08 -20.99 -9.09
CA ARG A 161 15.18 -20.37 -10.06
C ARG A 161 15.77 -19.09 -10.66
N MET A 162 16.43 -18.25 -9.87
CA MET A 162 17.06 -17.04 -10.39
C MET A 162 18.25 -17.37 -11.29
N GLU A 163 19.07 -18.36 -10.92
CA GLU A 163 20.19 -18.81 -11.73
C GLU A 163 19.73 -19.41 -13.06
N GLU A 164 18.67 -20.21 -13.07
CA GLU A 164 18.07 -20.78 -14.28
C GLU A 164 17.47 -19.69 -15.18
N LEU A 165 16.78 -18.69 -14.60
CA LEU A 165 16.09 -17.66 -15.34
C LEU A 165 17.04 -16.63 -15.96
N PHE A 166 18.05 -16.21 -15.22
CA PHE A 166 19.01 -15.18 -15.66
C PHE A 166 20.29 -15.76 -16.27
N GLY A 167 20.57 -17.06 -16.09
CA GLY A 167 21.74 -17.73 -16.67
C GLY A 167 21.92 -17.49 -18.17
N PRO A 168 20.88 -17.63 -19.02
CA PRO A 168 20.98 -17.32 -20.46
C PRO A 168 21.30 -15.85 -20.79
N LEU A 169 21.08 -14.94 -19.85
CA LEU A 169 21.33 -13.50 -19.98
C LEU A 169 22.68 -13.08 -19.40
N ALA A 170 23.32 -13.96 -18.64
CA ALA A 170 24.57 -13.71 -17.95
C ALA A 170 25.80 -13.93 -18.86
N ASP A 171 26.91 -13.36 -18.46
CA ASP A 171 28.24 -13.64 -18.98
C ASP A 171 29.19 -14.08 -17.85
N GLU A 172 30.47 -14.35 -18.17
CA GLU A 172 31.46 -14.79 -17.18
C GLU A 172 31.72 -13.77 -16.05
N LYS A 173 31.35 -12.52 -16.23
CA LYS A 173 31.53 -11.43 -15.27
C LYS A 173 30.25 -11.11 -14.48
N THR A 174 29.14 -11.77 -14.79
CA THR A 174 27.88 -11.57 -14.10
C THR A 174 27.92 -12.24 -12.73
N ALA A 175 27.70 -11.47 -11.67
CA ALA A 175 27.68 -11.99 -10.31
C ALA A 175 26.27 -12.48 -9.93
N PHE A 176 26.13 -13.78 -9.62
CA PHE A 176 24.95 -14.31 -8.94
C PHE A 176 25.18 -14.23 -7.44
N CYS A 177 24.53 -13.25 -6.80
CA CYS A 177 24.64 -13.06 -5.36
C CYS A 177 23.76 -14.08 -4.61
N PRO A 178 24.16 -14.54 -3.42
CA PRO A 178 23.30 -15.38 -2.59
C PRO A 178 22.00 -14.66 -2.24
N ILE A 179 20.90 -15.42 -2.16
CA ILE A 179 19.60 -14.88 -1.75
C ILE A 179 19.63 -14.36 -0.31
N GLU A 180 19.09 -13.17 -0.12
CA GLU A 180 18.96 -12.57 1.22
C GLU A 180 17.69 -13.10 1.89
N GLY A 181 17.82 -14.05 2.82
CA GLY A 181 16.74 -14.62 3.60
C GLY A 181 16.44 -13.82 4.87
N MET A 182 15.35 -14.18 5.58
CA MET A 182 15.02 -13.64 6.90
C MET A 182 15.53 -14.52 8.03
N GLU A 183 16.01 -13.91 9.12
CA GLU A 183 16.32 -14.61 10.36
C GLU A 183 15.05 -15.17 11.03
N SER A 184 13.97 -14.38 11.01
CA SER A 184 12.67 -14.75 11.58
C SER A 184 11.57 -14.63 10.51
N PRO A 185 11.32 -15.70 9.71
CA PRO A 185 10.46 -15.63 8.53
C PRO A 185 8.96 -15.71 8.82
N LEU A 186 8.53 -15.45 10.07
CA LEU A 186 7.14 -15.48 10.52
C LEU A 186 6.66 -14.10 10.97
N TYR A 187 5.34 -13.87 10.89
CA TYR A 187 4.65 -12.67 11.39
C TYR A 187 5.17 -11.34 10.81
N TYR A 188 5.80 -11.39 9.65
CA TYR A 188 6.48 -10.26 9.03
C TYR A 188 5.55 -9.26 8.33
N ARG A 189 4.31 -9.67 7.96
CA ARG A 189 3.39 -8.80 7.24
C ARG A 189 2.88 -7.68 8.13
N ASN A 190 3.43 -6.49 7.96
CA ASN A 190 3.07 -5.28 8.71
C ASN A 190 1.76 -4.62 8.24
N LYS A 191 1.26 -4.97 7.05
CA LYS A 191 -0.05 -4.58 6.51
C LYS A 191 -0.92 -5.82 6.40
N VAL A 192 -1.99 -5.87 7.19
CA VAL A 192 -2.95 -6.96 7.19
C VAL A 192 -4.31 -6.42 6.79
N MET A 193 -4.93 -7.05 5.82
CA MET A 193 -6.27 -6.72 5.33
C MET A 193 -7.19 -7.91 5.54
N SER A 194 -8.40 -7.64 6.03
CA SER A 194 -9.41 -8.67 6.19
C SER A 194 -10.77 -8.18 5.71
N PRO A 195 -11.44 -8.93 4.83
CA PRO A 195 -12.86 -8.73 4.53
C PRO A 195 -13.73 -9.16 5.69
N TYR A 196 -14.95 -8.62 5.76
CA TYR A 196 -16.01 -9.04 6.67
C TYR A 196 -17.25 -9.43 5.86
N ALA A 197 -17.79 -10.63 6.11
CA ALA A 197 -19.00 -11.10 5.44
C ALA A 197 -19.98 -11.77 6.42
N PRO A 198 -21.28 -11.84 6.07
CA PRO A 198 -22.26 -12.59 6.84
C PRO A 198 -21.99 -14.09 6.71
N GLY A 199 -21.85 -14.76 7.84
CA GLY A 199 -21.71 -16.21 7.93
C GLY A 199 -23.04 -16.92 8.12
N ARG A 200 -23.02 -18.06 8.82
CA ARG A 200 -24.18 -18.87 9.10
C ARG A 200 -25.18 -18.13 10.01
N VAL A 201 -26.47 -18.46 9.86
CA VAL A 201 -27.52 -17.99 10.77
C VAL A 201 -27.29 -18.62 12.15
N ILE A 202 -27.20 -17.80 13.18
CA ILE A 202 -27.08 -18.25 14.57
C ILE A 202 -28.48 -18.60 15.08
N PRO A 203 -28.74 -19.83 15.59
CA PRO A 203 -30.00 -20.22 16.19
C PRO A 203 -30.40 -19.25 17.33
N GLN A 204 -31.70 -18.92 17.43
CA GLN A 204 -32.17 -17.91 18.40
C GLN A 204 -31.81 -18.21 19.85
N ASP A 205 -31.73 -19.49 20.22
CA ASP A 205 -31.36 -19.89 21.59
C ASP A 205 -29.90 -19.52 21.94
N ARG A 206 -28.97 -19.75 21.04
CA ARG A 206 -27.56 -19.34 21.18
C ARG A 206 -27.42 -17.81 21.20
N ALA A 207 -28.15 -17.13 20.34
CA ALA A 207 -28.13 -15.66 20.31
C ALA A 207 -28.58 -15.02 21.63
N ARG A 208 -29.57 -15.65 22.33
CA ARG A 208 -30.02 -15.21 23.66
C ARG A 208 -28.98 -15.47 24.76
N GLU A 209 -28.23 -16.56 24.66
CA GLU A 209 -27.19 -16.93 25.62
C GLU A 209 -25.95 -16.01 25.50
N ASP A 210 -25.54 -15.68 24.28
CA ASP A 210 -24.45 -14.73 23.99
C ASP A 210 -24.80 -13.30 24.46
N MET A 211 -26.08 -12.87 24.28
CA MET A 211 -26.55 -11.60 24.83
C MET A 211 -26.52 -11.58 26.36
N ARG A 212 -26.93 -12.66 27.04
CA ARG A 212 -26.88 -12.76 28.49
C ARG A 212 -25.44 -12.74 29.03
N ARG A 213 -24.47 -13.30 28.30
CA ARG A 213 -23.03 -13.23 28.64
C ARG A 213 -22.47 -11.83 28.46
N ALA A 214 -22.86 -11.13 27.38
CA ALA A 214 -22.46 -9.75 27.12
C ALA A 214 -23.06 -8.75 28.14
N ASP A 215 -24.31 -8.95 28.57
CA ASP A 215 -25.00 -8.10 29.55
C ASP A 215 -24.49 -8.29 31.00
N ARG A 216 -23.97 -9.46 31.39
CA ARG A 216 -23.38 -9.68 32.71
C ARG A 216 -22.13 -8.82 32.97
N GLY A 217 -21.53 -8.27 31.94
CA GLY A 217 -20.42 -7.29 32.03
C GLY A 217 -20.88 -5.83 32.19
N ASN A 218 -22.19 -5.53 32.20
CA ASN A 218 -22.67 -4.17 32.14
C ASN A 218 -23.93 -3.94 33.03
N GLU A 219 -23.85 -4.30 34.32
CA GLU A 219 -24.98 -4.14 35.27
C GLU A 219 -25.27 -2.70 35.71
N ALA A 220 -24.64 -1.69 35.14
CA ALA A 220 -24.75 -0.30 35.59
C ALA A 220 -25.72 0.62 34.81
N ALA A 221 -26.55 0.09 33.92
CA ALA A 221 -27.47 0.95 33.13
C ALA A 221 -28.82 0.27 32.91
N ARG A 222 -29.65 0.17 33.96
CA ARG A 222 -31.08 -0.13 33.85
C ARG A 222 -31.87 0.96 34.51
N ASP A 223 -32.43 1.88 33.69
CA ASP A 223 -33.73 2.44 33.95
C ASP A 223 -34.35 2.98 32.65
N GLY A 224 -35.63 2.74 32.42
CA GLY A 224 -36.38 3.32 31.31
C GLY A 224 -37.11 2.33 30.40
N GLY A 225 -38.29 1.84 30.84
CA GLY A 225 -39.21 1.06 30.03
C GLY A 225 -39.65 1.76 28.73
N ARG A 226 -39.39 1.13 27.59
CA ARG A 226 -40.06 1.41 26.32
C ARG A 226 -40.52 0.12 25.68
N THR A 227 -41.84 0.01 25.51
CA THR A 227 -42.56 -1.06 24.79
C THR A 227 -41.95 -1.27 23.40
N ARG A 228 -41.41 -2.48 23.20
CA ARG A 228 -40.88 -2.94 21.91
C ARG A 228 -42.06 -3.13 20.95
N HIS A 229 -42.16 -2.29 19.92
CA HIS A 229 -42.88 -2.63 18.70
C HIS A 229 -42.20 -3.81 18.01
N ASP A 230 -42.99 -4.78 17.64
CA ASP A 230 -42.67 -6.05 16.96
C ASP A 230 -42.08 -5.79 15.56
N ARG A 231 -40.81 -5.32 15.51
CA ARG A 231 -40.01 -5.41 14.29
C ARG A 231 -39.46 -6.82 14.27
N ARG A 232 -39.88 -7.65 13.31
CA ARG A 232 -39.25 -8.92 12.99
C ARG A 232 -37.74 -8.69 12.92
N GLU A 233 -37.03 -9.02 13.99
CA GLU A 233 -35.55 -8.90 14.04
C GLU A 233 -35.00 -9.82 12.94
N LYS A 234 -34.18 -9.25 12.04
CA LYS A 234 -33.43 -10.04 11.06
C LYS A 234 -32.66 -11.14 11.82
N PRO A 235 -32.62 -12.38 11.32
CA PRO A 235 -31.88 -13.45 11.99
C PRO A 235 -30.41 -13.04 12.16
N ARG A 236 -29.89 -13.20 13.38
CA ARG A 236 -28.46 -12.91 13.65
C ARG A 236 -27.61 -13.90 12.85
N ARG A 237 -26.62 -13.36 12.15
CA ARG A 237 -25.62 -14.15 11.43
C ARG A 237 -24.26 -14.03 12.13
N GLU A 238 -23.46 -15.07 12.00
CA GLU A 238 -22.03 -15.02 12.31
C GLU A 238 -21.36 -13.96 11.42
N ILE A 239 -20.32 -13.31 11.94
CA ILE A 239 -19.49 -12.39 11.16
C ILE A 239 -18.18 -13.11 10.83
N LEU A 240 -17.98 -13.41 9.57
CA LEU A 240 -16.73 -13.97 9.06
C LEU A 240 -15.68 -12.87 8.93
N CYS A 241 -14.44 -13.19 9.21
CA CYS A 241 -13.25 -12.34 9.06
C CYS A 241 -12.07 -13.24 8.73
N GLY A 242 -11.31 -12.92 7.70
CA GLY A 242 -10.21 -13.78 7.28
C GLY A 242 -9.64 -13.40 5.91
N MET A 243 -9.39 -14.41 5.10
CA MET A 243 -8.84 -14.28 3.75
C MET A 243 -9.85 -14.78 2.72
N TYR A 244 -9.78 -14.27 1.49
CA TYR A 244 -10.53 -14.87 0.39
C TYR A 244 -9.88 -16.21 -0.03
N ALA A 245 -10.70 -17.22 -0.29
CA ALA A 245 -10.25 -18.38 -1.03
C ALA A 245 -9.88 -17.96 -2.45
N ALA A 246 -8.80 -18.50 -2.98
CA ALA A 246 -8.25 -18.12 -4.28
C ALA A 246 -9.34 -18.12 -5.38
N GLY A 247 -9.42 -17.02 -6.15
CA GLY A 247 -10.36 -16.85 -7.24
C GLY A 247 -11.84 -16.75 -6.86
N THR A 248 -12.15 -16.51 -5.58
CA THR A 248 -13.55 -16.44 -5.07
C THR A 248 -13.74 -15.29 -4.09
N HIS A 249 -15.02 -14.95 -3.79
CA HIS A 249 -15.40 -14.05 -2.70
C HIS A 249 -15.65 -14.79 -1.36
N ARG A 250 -15.43 -16.12 -1.34
CA ARG A 250 -15.64 -16.93 -0.13
C ARG A 250 -14.56 -16.64 0.90
N ILE A 251 -14.95 -16.18 2.09
CA ILE A 251 -14.03 -15.92 3.18
C ILE A 251 -13.66 -17.22 3.89
N ILE A 252 -12.37 -17.45 4.04
CA ILE A 252 -11.78 -18.46 4.91
C ILE A 252 -11.48 -17.80 6.24
N PRO A 253 -12.18 -18.13 7.33
CA PRO A 253 -11.87 -17.59 8.66
C PRO A 253 -10.43 -17.92 9.04
N THR A 254 -9.66 -16.88 9.37
CA THR A 254 -8.25 -16.99 9.79
C THR A 254 -8.08 -16.23 11.08
N ASP A 255 -8.35 -16.87 12.22
CA ASP A 255 -8.16 -16.25 13.53
C ASP A 255 -6.68 -16.20 13.91
N GLU A 256 -5.88 -17.13 13.38
CA GLU A 256 -4.43 -17.19 13.50
C GLU A 256 -3.79 -17.29 12.10
N CYS A 257 -2.69 -16.58 11.89
CA CYS A 257 -1.91 -16.62 10.66
C CYS A 257 -0.42 -16.47 10.98
N LEU A 258 0.40 -17.36 10.43
CA LEU A 258 1.84 -17.35 10.67
C LEU A 258 2.58 -16.23 9.92
N LEU A 259 1.97 -15.61 8.92
CA LEU A 259 2.59 -14.52 8.15
C LEU A 259 2.18 -13.13 8.65
N GLU A 260 0.96 -12.99 9.16
CA GLU A 260 0.39 -11.70 9.53
C GLU A 260 0.90 -11.22 10.90
N ASN A 261 1.19 -9.93 11.01
CA ASN A 261 1.52 -9.30 12.27
C ASN A 261 0.43 -9.58 13.32
N GLN A 262 0.82 -10.10 14.48
CA GLN A 262 -0.09 -10.55 15.53
C GLN A 262 -0.93 -9.40 16.13
N THR A 263 -0.35 -8.20 16.26
CA THR A 263 -1.09 -7.02 16.70
C THR A 263 -2.18 -6.65 15.70
N ALA A 264 -1.85 -6.64 14.40
CA ALA A 264 -2.84 -6.38 13.35
C ALA A 264 -3.97 -7.42 13.38
N LYS A 265 -3.64 -8.70 13.49
CA LYS A 265 -4.64 -9.78 13.59
C LYS A 265 -5.56 -9.59 14.79
N ARG A 266 -5.03 -9.33 15.97
CA ARG A 266 -5.81 -9.08 17.19
C ARG A 266 -6.77 -7.90 17.02
N ILE A 267 -6.35 -6.83 16.35
CA ILE A 267 -7.20 -5.66 16.08
C ILE A 267 -8.34 -6.02 15.12
N LEU A 268 -8.07 -6.77 14.04
CA LEU A 268 -9.11 -7.24 13.11
C LEU A 268 -10.18 -8.07 13.82
N LEU A 269 -9.77 -8.97 14.72
CA LEU A 269 -10.69 -9.77 15.53
C LEU A 269 -11.46 -8.90 16.54
N ALA A 270 -10.83 -7.88 17.14
CA ALA A 270 -11.52 -6.92 18.01
C ALA A 270 -12.59 -6.11 17.27
N ILE A 271 -12.33 -5.73 16.02
CA ILE A 271 -13.33 -5.09 15.14
C ILE A 271 -14.52 -6.04 14.94
N ARG A 272 -14.29 -7.30 14.55
CA ARG A 272 -15.33 -8.34 14.40
C ARG A 272 -16.22 -8.44 15.65
N GLN A 273 -15.60 -8.47 16.83
CA GLN A 273 -16.31 -8.58 18.11
C GLN A 273 -17.11 -7.31 18.48
N LEU A 274 -16.68 -6.13 18.01
CA LEU A 274 -17.37 -4.86 18.27
C LEU A 274 -18.53 -4.60 17.32
N MET A 275 -18.54 -5.16 16.12
CA MET A 275 -19.56 -4.92 15.10
C MET A 275 -21.00 -5.12 15.63
N PRO A 276 -21.34 -6.23 16.33
CA PRO A 276 -22.69 -6.43 16.84
C PRO A 276 -23.11 -5.37 17.86
N LYS A 277 -22.21 -4.92 18.76
CA LYS A 277 -22.47 -3.89 19.76
C LYS A 277 -22.87 -2.56 19.12
N PHE A 278 -22.26 -2.22 17.99
CA PHE A 278 -22.50 -0.98 17.26
C PHE A 278 -23.49 -1.13 16.10
N ARG A 279 -24.10 -2.32 15.94
CA ARG A 279 -25.03 -2.63 14.84
C ARG A 279 -24.41 -2.39 13.46
N ILE A 280 -23.14 -2.74 13.32
CA ILE A 280 -22.43 -2.69 12.05
C ILE A 280 -22.67 -4.03 11.33
N GLU A 281 -23.29 -3.97 10.18
CA GLU A 281 -23.52 -5.16 9.34
C GLU A 281 -22.27 -5.42 8.49
N PRO A 282 -21.77 -6.69 8.41
CA PRO A 282 -20.73 -7.05 7.46
C PRO A 282 -21.29 -6.93 6.05
N TYR A 283 -20.39 -6.63 5.09
CA TYR A 283 -20.79 -6.48 3.69
C TYR A 283 -20.89 -7.84 3.01
N ASP A 284 -21.99 -8.06 2.30
CA ASP A 284 -22.22 -9.23 1.46
C ASP A 284 -21.95 -8.81 0.00
N GLU A 285 -20.85 -9.33 -0.57
CA GLU A 285 -20.42 -8.96 -1.93
C GLU A 285 -21.34 -9.53 -3.02
N ASP A 286 -22.03 -10.63 -2.74
CA ASP A 286 -22.98 -11.24 -3.69
C ASP A 286 -24.31 -10.46 -3.69
N ALA A 287 -24.76 -10.04 -2.50
CA ALA A 287 -25.99 -9.25 -2.35
C ALA A 287 -25.79 -7.75 -2.53
N LEU A 288 -24.53 -7.25 -2.52
CA LEU A 288 -24.16 -5.83 -2.50
C LEU A 288 -24.77 -5.04 -1.32
N GLU A 289 -25.02 -5.73 -0.22
CA GLU A 289 -25.64 -5.20 0.99
C GLU A 289 -24.70 -5.26 2.19
N GLY A 290 -24.96 -4.40 3.19
CA GLY A 290 -24.14 -4.31 4.39
C GLY A 290 -23.30 -3.04 4.42
N PHE A 291 -22.48 -2.89 5.47
CA PHE A 291 -21.78 -1.63 5.72
C PHE A 291 -20.26 -1.78 5.77
N LEU A 292 -19.71 -2.65 6.63
CA LEU A 292 -18.24 -2.82 6.73
C LEU A 292 -17.77 -3.87 5.73
N ARG A 293 -17.01 -3.42 4.73
CA ARG A 293 -16.43 -4.27 3.68
C ARG A 293 -15.13 -4.91 4.15
N HIS A 294 -14.17 -4.08 4.51
CA HIS A 294 -12.82 -4.50 4.90
C HIS A 294 -12.33 -3.68 6.09
N ALA A 295 -11.38 -4.22 6.81
CA ALA A 295 -10.47 -3.42 7.62
C ALA A 295 -9.03 -3.71 7.20
N ILE A 296 -8.22 -2.65 7.15
CA ILE A 296 -6.79 -2.71 6.88
C ILE A 296 -6.09 -2.21 8.13
N VAL A 297 -5.16 -3.01 8.65
CA VAL A 297 -4.32 -2.62 9.78
C VAL A 297 -2.88 -2.57 9.33
N ARG A 298 -2.23 -1.42 9.52
CA ARG A 298 -0.81 -1.23 9.29
C ARG A 298 -0.12 -1.02 10.64
N VAL A 299 0.97 -1.73 10.85
CA VAL A 299 1.79 -1.62 12.06
C VAL A 299 3.17 -1.15 11.65
N GLY A 300 3.58 0.01 12.13
CA GLY A 300 4.95 0.51 11.96
C GLY A 300 5.92 -0.45 12.63
N HIS A 301 6.93 -0.92 11.90
CA HIS A 301 7.87 -1.91 12.40
C HIS A 301 8.77 -1.34 13.51
N GLU A 302 9.36 -0.19 13.25
CA GLU A 302 10.24 0.48 14.21
C GLU A 302 9.47 1.37 15.21
N SER A 303 8.41 2.05 14.75
CA SER A 303 7.65 2.97 15.60
C SER A 303 6.67 2.26 16.53
N GLY A 304 6.15 1.10 16.12
CA GLY A 304 5.02 0.42 16.77
C GLY A 304 3.71 1.19 16.65
N GLU A 305 3.63 2.26 15.85
CA GLU A 305 2.39 2.99 15.59
C GLU A 305 1.45 2.16 14.73
N VAL A 306 0.14 2.28 14.99
CA VAL A 306 -0.87 1.46 14.30
C VAL A 306 -1.93 2.34 13.64
N LEU A 307 -2.10 2.16 12.32
CA LEU A 307 -3.17 2.73 11.51
C LEU A 307 -4.22 1.67 11.23
N VAL A 308 -5.47 1.96 11.57
CA VAL A 308 -6.63 1.15 11.23
C VAL A 308 -7.48 1.88 10.22
N THR A 309 -7.67 1.31 9.03
CA THR A 309 -8.56 1.82 7.99
C THR A 309 -9.79 0.94 7.91
N LEU A 310 -10.98 1.51 8.15
CA LEU A 310 -12.28 0.86 8.04
C LEU A 310 -12.88 1.20 6.67
N VAL A 311 -13.01 0.22 5.80
CA VAL A 311 -13.57 0.40 4.46
C VAL A 311 -15.08 0.14 4.51
N THR A 312 -15.87 1.17 4.22
CA THR A 312 -17.31 1.15 4.41
C THR A 312 -18.08 1.34 3.10
N ASN A 313 -19.22 0.66 2.97
CA ASN A 313 -20.16 0.81 1.87
C ASN A 313 -21.11 1.99 2.14
N GLY A 314 -20.56 3.19 2.28
CA GLY A 314 -21.30 4.42 2.51
C GLY A 314 -20.64 5.35 3.52
N GLU A 315 -20.95 6.63 3.41
CA GLU A 315 -20.35 7.69 4.24
C GLU A 315 -20.89 7.70 5.68
N ARG A 316 -22.19 7.40 5.83
CA ARG A 316 -22.89 7.55 7.11
C ARG A 316 -22.55 6.40 8.04
N PHE A 317 -21.65 6.66 9.00
CA PHE A 317 -21.28 5.72 10.06
C PHE A 317 -21.80 6.24 11.42
N PRO A 318 -23.04 5.88 11.83
CA PRO A 318 -23.59 6.31 13.10
C PRO A 318 -22.74 5.77 14.27
N GLY A 319 -22.37 6.66 15.20
CA GLY A 319 -21.57 6.27 16.36
C GLY A 319 -20.09 5.97 16.05
N SER A 320 -19.58 6.34 14.89
CA SER A 320 -18.21 6.08 14.45
C SER A 320 -17.13 6.47 15.47
N ARG A 321 -17.27 7.67 16.08
CA ARG A 321 -16.33 8.13 17.12
C ARG A 321 -16.36 7.25 18.38
N ASN A 322 -17.53 6.76 18.77
CA ASN A 322 -17.68 5.86 19.92
C ASN A 322 -17.14 4.47 19.59
N PHE A 323 -17.35 3.99 18.36
CA PHE A 323 -16.73 2.76 17.87
C PHE A 323 -15.21 2.85 17.91
N ALA A 324 -14.63 3.91 17.34
CA ALA A 324 -13.18 4.12 17.33
C ALA A 324 -12.61 4.21 18.76
N ARG A 325 -13.27 4.94 19.67
CA ARG A 325 -12.84 5.01 21.10
C ARG A 325 -12.89 3.67 21.80
N GLU A 326 -13.93 2.89 21.58
CA GLU A 326 -14.06 1.56 22.18
C GLU A 326 -13.01 0.59 21.62
N LEU A 327 -12.71 0.68 20.31
CA LEU A 327 -11.65 -0.09 19.67
C LEU A 327 -10.28 0.27 20.25
N VAL A 328 -9.97 1.57 20.37
CA VAL A 328 -8.72 2.05 20.99
C VAL A 328 -8.61 1.66 22.46
N LYS A 329 -9.75 1.64 23.19
CA LYS A 329 -9.76 1.16 24.58
C LYS A 329 -9.37 -0.32 24.70
N ARG A 330 -9.77 -1.15 23.74
CA ARG A 330 -9.42 -2.57 23.68
C ARG A 330 -8.00 -2.82 23.15
N CYS A 331 -7.57 -1.98 22.23
CA CYS A 331 -6.28 -2.06 21.55
C CYS A 331 -5.55 -0.72 21.69
N PRO A 332 -4.90 -0.45 22.84
CA PRO A 332 -4.31 0.85 23.16
C PRO A 332 -3.13 1.25 22.28
N GLU A 333 -2.55 0.31 21.54
CA GLU A 333 -1.48 0.52 20.57
C GLU A 333 -1.95 1.27 19.31
N ILE A 334 -3.27 1.38 19.06
CA ILE A 334 -3.82 2.08 17.90
C ILE A 334 -3.51 3.58 18.00
N THR A 335 -2.75 4.08 17.04
CA THR A 335 -2.40 5.50 16.89
C THR A 335 -3.52 6.27 16.22
N THR A 336 -4.14 5.67 15.19
CA THR A 336 -5.18 6.34 14.41
C THR A 336 -6.19 5.35 13.81
N VAL A 337 -7.43 5.81 13.66
CA VAL A 337 -8.52 5.08 12.98
C VAL A 337 -9.12 5.97 11.91
N VAL A 338 -9.18 5.46 10.70
CA VAL A 338 -9.68 6.16 9.50
C VAL A 338 -10.88 5.41 8.94
N GLN A 339 -11.88 6.13 8.48
CA GLN A 339 -12.92 5.60 7.60
C GLN A 339 -12.57 5.94 6.16
N ASN A 340 -12.53 4.95 5.30
CA ASN A 340 -12.47 5.09 3.86
C ASN A 340 -13.80 4.62 3.26
N VAL A 341 -14.39 5.40 2.38
CA VAL A 341 -15.69 5.07 1.76
C VAL A 341 -15.43 4.46 0.39
N ASN A 342 -15.91 3.22 0.21
CA ASN A 342 -15.88 2.54 -1.08
C ASN A 342 -17.25 1.92 -1.36
N THR A 343 -18.03 2.57 -2.22
CA THR A 343 -19.36 2.13 -2.67
C THR A 343 -19.32 1.47 -4.06
N GLN A 344 -18.11 1.38 -4.67
CA GLN A 344 -17.94 0.85 -6.01
C GLN A 344 -17.94 -0.68 -5.99
N ASN A 345 -18.55 -1.28 -7.01
CA ASN A 345 -18.47 -2.73 -7.25
C ASN A 345 -17.26 -3.04 -8.15
N THR A 346 -16.07 -2.96 -7.56
CA THR A 346 -14.79 -3.22 -8.23
C THR A 346 -13.89 -4.01 -7.28
N ASN A 347 -12.82 -4.60 -7.83
CA ASN A 347 -11.80 -5.29 -7.03
C ASN A 347 -10.91 -4.33 -6.20
N ALA A 348 -11.06 -3.00 -6.38
CA ALA A 348 -10.35 -2.03 -5.57
C ALA A 348 -10.90 -2.03 -4.14
N VAL A 349 -10.05 -2.26 -3.15
CA VAL A 349 -10.44 -2.30 -1.74
C VAL A 349 -10.69 -0.90 -1.21
N LEU A 350 -9.80 0.05 -1.47
CA LEU A 350 -9.93 1.44 -1.05
C LEU A 350 -10.70 2.26 -2.09
N GLY A 351 -11.65 3.07 -1.60
CA GLY A 351 -12.28 4.11 -2.41
C GLY A 351 -11.35 5.33 -2.55
N HIS A 352 -11.49 6.06 -3.64
CA HIS A 352 -10.67 7.25 -3.92
C HIS A 352 -11.17 8.51 -3.23
N GLU A 353 -12.41 8.51 -2.76
CA GLU A 353 -13.08 9.67 -2.15
C GLU A 353 -13.63 9.30 -0.76
N GLY A 354 -13.90 10.32 0.07
CA GLY A 354 -14.63 10.13 1.33
C GLY A 354 -13.80 9.54 2.47
N GLU A 355 -12.50 9.87 2.56
CA GLU A 355 -11.67 9.47 3.69
C GLU A 355 -11.76 10.49 4.83
N ARG A 356 -11.89 9.99 6.08
CA ARG A 356 -11.86 10.83 7.27
C ARG A 356 -11.29 10.13 8.49
N ALA A 357 -10.54 10.86 9.32
CA ALA A 357 -10.07 10.35 10.60
C ALA A 357 -11.23 10.28 11.62
N LEU A 358 -11.41 9.13 12.24
CA LEU A 358 -12.33 8.90 13.35
C LEU A 358 -11.64 9.06 14.71
N TYR A 359 -10.33 8.78 14.75
CA TYR A 359 -9.46 8.91 15.91
C TYR A 359 -8.02 9.15 15.42
N GLY A 360 -7.25 9.98 16.15
CA GLY A 360 -5.85 10.26 15.84
C GLY A 360 -5.65 11.14 14.61
N PRO A 361 -4.40 11.20 14.08
CA PRO A 361 -4.01 12.14 13.02
C PRO A 361 -4.41 11.71 11.60
N GLY A 362 -4.80 10.46 11.36
CA GLY A 362 -5.10 9.90 10.03
C GLY A 362 -3.90 9.22 9.33
N PHE A 363 -2.74 9.20 9.97
CA PHE A 363 -1.52 8.58 9.47
C PHE A 363 -0.67 8.04 10.63
N ILE A 364 0.34 7.26 10.30
CA ILE A 364 1.41 6.83 11.19
C ILE A 364 2.75 7.24 10.63
N LEU A 365 3.76 7.28 11.50
CA LEU A 365 5.16 7.40 11.12
C LEU A 365 5.85 6.07 11.34
N ASP A 366 6.72 5.67 10.41
CA ASP A 366 7.61 4.53 10.60
C ASP A 366 9.00 4.85 10.09
N THR A 367 10.00 4.11 10.56
CA THR A 367 11.40 4.32 10.15
C THR A 367 11.83 3.18 9.24
N LEU A 368 12.47 3.53 8.11
CA LEU A 368 13.04 2.61 7.15
C LEU A 368 14.39 3.15 6.68
N CYS A 369 15.45 2.34 6.75
CA CYS A 369 16.82 2.76 6.41
C CYS A 369 17.28 4.05 7.13
N GLY A 370 16.79 4.30 8.35
CA GLY A 370 17.12 5.49 9.13
C GLY A 370 16.31 6.74 8.81
N LEU A 371 15.45 6.71 7.81
CA LEU A 371 14.53 7.78 7.43
C LEU A 371 13.14 7.54 7.98
N SER A 372 12.41 8.60 8.34
CA SER A 372 11.06 8.54 8.87
C SER A 372 10.05 8.80 7.76
N PHE A 373 9.13 7.87 7.53
CA PHE A 373 8.11 7.95 6.49
C PHE A 373 6.71 8.12 7.08
N ARG A 374 5.96 9.06 6.49
CA ARG A 374 4.54 9.23 6.76
C ARG A 374 3.74 8.22 5.94
N ILE A 375 2.92 7.42 6.61
CA ILE A 375 2.13 6.34 6.00
C ILE A 375 0.65 6.60 6.25
N SER A 376 -0.09 6.88 5.18
CA SER A 376 -1.55 7.01 5.16
C SER A 376 -2.24 5.71 4.74
N SER A 377 -3.56 5.70 4.65
CA SER A 377 -4.33 4.55 4.15
C SER A 377 -3.95 4.20 2.71
N HIS A 378 -3.71 5.20 1.87
CA HIS A 378 -3.42 5.05 0.44
C HIS A 378 -1.94 4.92 0.11
N SER A 379 -1.03 5.28 1.03
CA SER A 379 0.40 5.20 0.76
C SER A 379 0.80 3.76 0.43
N PHE A 380 1.52 3.59 -0.68
CA PHE A 380 2.23 2.33 -0.91
C PHE A 380 3.40 2.26 0.08
N TYR A 381 3.50 1.17 0.80
CA TYR A 381 4.59 0.87 1.72
C TYR A 381 4.71 -0.65 1.80
N GLN A 382 5.91 -1.16 1.65
CA GLN A 382 6.19 -2.59 1.60
C GLN A 382 5.68 -3.32 2.84
N VAL A 383 5.20 -4.57 2.65
CA VAL A 383 4.55 -5.33 3.73
C VAL A 383 5.51 -6.02 4.69
N ASN A 384 6.80 -6.10 4.34
CA ASN A 384 7.86 -6.71 5.13
C ASN A 384 8.99 -5.68 5.34
N ALA A 385 8.93 -4.92 6.41
CA ALA A 385 9.85 -3.82 6.67
C ALA A 385 11.32 -4.29 6.80
N VAL A 386 11.56 -5.46 7.42
CA VAL A 386 12.90 -6.02 7.60
C VAL A 386 13.56 -6.29 6.25
N GLN A 387 12.86 -7.01 5.38
CA GLN A 387 13.41 -7.32 4.04
C GLN A 387 13.40 -6.11 3.11
N THR A 388 12.53 -5.12 3.34
CA THR A 388 12.56 -3.87 2.59
C THR A 388 13.83 -3.08 2.86
N GLU A 389 14.30 -3.04 4.10
CA GLU A 389 15.60 -2.43 4.42
C GLU A 389 16.75 -3.15 3.71
N VAL A 390 16.73 -4.49 3.70
CA VAL A 390 17.72 -5.29 2.97
C VAL A 390 17.64 -4.98 1.47
N LEU A 391 16.45 -5.05 0.87
CA LEU A 391 16.22 -4.78 -0.55
C LEU A 391 16.74 -3.39 -0.96
N TYR A 392 16.39 -2.35 -0.23
CA TYR A 392 16.77 -0.98 -0.58
C TYR A 392 18.28 -0.73 -0.36
N ARG A 393 18.86 -1.24 0.72
CA ARG A 393 20.32 -1.15 0.93
C ARG A 393 21.07 -1.84 -0.19
N ARG A 394 20.66 -3.06 -0.59
CA ARG A 394 21.29 -3.79 -1.69
C ARG A 394 21.12 -3.11 -3.04
N ALA A 395 19.93 -2.53 -3.31
CA ALA A 395 19.70 -1.78 -4.53
C ALA A 395 20.62 -0.54 -4.61
N VAL A 396 20.74 0.20 -3.52
CA VAL A 396 21.61 1.39 -3.44
C VAL A 396 23.11 0.98 -3.50
N GLU A 397 23.52 -0.11 -2.85
CA GLU A 397 24.88 -0.66 -3.01
C GLU A 397 25.18 -1.00 -4.48
N MET A 398 24.23 -1.63 -5.19
CA MET A 398 24.37 -1.97 -6.60
C MET A 398 24.30 -0.76 -7.54
N ALA A 399 23.80 0.39 -7.08
CA ALA A 399 23.86 1.66 -7.80
C ALA A 399 25.28 2.22 -7.87
N CYS A 400 26.19 1.80 -6.98
CA CYS A 400 27.59 2.22 -6.91
C CYS A 400 27.74 3.75 -6.93
N LEU A 401 27.01 4.42 -6.04
CA LEU A 401 27.09 5.87 -5.89
C LEU A 401 28.38 6.26 -5.16
N SER A 402 29.10 7.22 -5.71
CA SER A 402 30.38 7.71 -5.18
C SER A 402 30.35 9.19 -4.79
N GLY A 403 29.30 9.89 -5.21
CA GLY A 403 29.06 11.32 -4.98
C GLY A 403 29.08 12.13 -6.28
N GLY A 404 28.13 13.06 -6.38
CA GLY A 404 27.96 13.92 -7.56
C GLY A 404 27.09 13.35 -8.67
N GLU A 405 26.59 12.10 -8.54
CA GLU A 405 25.74 11.50 -9.56
C GLU A 405 24.33 12.08 -9.57
N THR A 406 23.74 12.13 -10.78
CA THR A 406 22.31 12.32 -10.99
C THR A 406 21.62 10.95 -11.09
N VAL A 407 20.74 10.66 -10.13
CA VAL A 407 19.96 9.43 -10.04
C VAL A 407 18.52 9.72 -10.46
N LEU A 408 17.98 8.94 -11.36
CA LEU A 408 16.55 8.94 -11.69
C LEU A 408 15.89 7.74 -10.99
N ASP A 409 14.92 8.00 -10.10
CA ASP A 409 14.07 6.99 -9.46
C ASP A 409 12.74 6.93 -10.21
N ALA A 410 12.64 5.97 -11.13
CA ALA A 410 11.45 5.75 -11.94
C ALA A 410 10.47 4.81 -11.23
N TYR A 411 9.19 5.14 -11.25
CA TYR A 411 8.14 4.52 -10.43
C TYR A 411 8.36 4.75 -8.93
N CYS A 412 8.79 5.95 -8.56
CA CYS A 412 9.28 6.27 -7.22
C CYS A 412 8.23 6.15 -6.10
N GLY A 413 6.93 6.11 -6.43
CA GLY A 413 5.86 6.05 -5.44
C GLY A 413 5.95 7.17 -4.41
N THR A 414 6.02 6.82 -3.12
CA THR A 414 6.20 7.77 -2.01
C THR A 414 7.66 8.18 -1.77
N GLY A 415 8.54 7.92 -2.75
CA GLY A 415 9.93 8.36 -2.78
C GLY A 415 10.87 7.55 -1.89
N THR A 416 10.49 6.34 -1.46
CA THR A 416 11.26 5.60 -0.44
C THR A 416 12.66 5.22 -0.91
N ILE A 417 12.82 4.67 -2.12
CA ILE A 417 14.13 4.23 -2.64
C ILE A 417 14.99 5.46 -2.97
N GLY A 418 14.40 6.45 -3.65
CA GLY A 418 15.09 7.68 -4.01
C GLY A 418 15.62 8.45 -2.81
N LEU A 419 14.84 8.54 -1.71
CA LEU A 419 15.27 9.17 -0.47
C LEU A 419 16.42 8.39 0.21
N VAL A 420 16.39 7.06 0.19
CA VAL A 420 17.50 6.23 0.68
C VAL A 420 18.75 6.46 -0.17
N ALA A 421 18.62 6.54 -1.49
CA ALA A 421 19.72 6.82 -2.40
C ALA A 421 20.31 8.22 -2.15
N ALA A 422 19.46 9.25 -2.02
CA ALA A 422 19.88 10.63 -1.75
C ALA A 422 20.64 10.78 -0.43
N ASN A 423 20.37 9.90 0.55
CA ASN A 423 21.03 9.92 1.86
C ASN A 423 22.24 8.97 1.93
N SER A 424 22.60 8.28 0.83
CA SER A 424 23.64 7.25 0.84
C SER A 424 25.05 7.77 0.52
N ALA A 425 25.16 8.85 -0.23
CA ALA A 425 26.44 9.46 -0.60
C ALA A 425 26.31 10.99 -0.71
N ALA A 426 27.42 11.69 -0.55
CA ALA A 426 27.46 13.15 -0.65
C ALA A 426 27.19 13.62 -2.09
N ASP A 427 26.54 14.77 -2.22
CA ASP A 427 26.33 15.47 -3.51
C ASP A 427 25.55 14.66 -4.58
N VAL A 428 24.89 13.56 -4.20
CA VAL A 428 23.99 12.83 -5.10
C VAL A 428 22.71 13.65 -5.28
N ARG A 429 22.31 13.91 -6.54
CA ARG A 429 21.02 14.50 -6.88
C ARG A 429 20.05 13.43 -7.30
N VAL A 430 18.85 13.39 -6.72
CA VAL A 430 17.81 12.42 -7.08
C VAL A 430 16.61 13.12 -7.72
N ILE A 431 16.11 12.54 -8.82
CA ILE A 431 14.87 12.93 -9.47
C ILE A 431 13.91 11.75 -9.40
N GLY A 432 12.87 11.86 -8.60
CA GLY A 432 11.82 10.82 -8.48
C GLY A 432 10.64 11.11 -9.39
N VAL A 433 10.21 10.13 -10.18
CA VAL A 433 9.10 10.28 -11.14
C VAL A 433 8.06 9.20 -10.93
N ASP A 434 6.81 9.61 -10.78
CA ASP A 434 5.65 8.72 -10.70
C ASP A 434 4.41 9.39 -11.32
N ASN A 435 3.51 8.62 -11.90
CA ASN A 435 2.29 9.14 -12.50
C ASN A 435 1.16 9.41 -11.50
N VAL A 436 1.31 8.97 -10.24
CA VAL A 436 0.33 9.11 -9.16
C VAL A 436 0.60 10.39 -8.36
N ALA A 437 -0.17 11.44 -8.61
CA ALA A 437 0.03 12.75 -7.98
C ALA A 437 -0.02 12.72 -6.44
N SER A 438 -0.85 11.86 -5.84
CA SER A 438 -0.90 11.70 -4.38
C SER A 438 0.36 11.06 -3.81
N ALA A 439 0.96 10.10 -4.53
CA ALA A 439 2.22 9.48 -4.13
C ALA A 439 3.37 10.50 -4.17
N ILE A 440 3.43 11.32 -5.21
CA ILE A 440 4.39 12.43 -5.33
C ILE A 440 4.21 13.48 -4.22
N ALA A 441 2.97 13.77 -3.83
CA ALA A 441 2.72 14.65 -2.69
C ALA A 441 3.28 14.05 -1.39
N ASP A 442 3.03 12.77 -1.12
CA ASP A 442 3.59 12.05 0.03
C ASP A 442 5.14 12.01 -0.05
N ALA A 443 5.73 11.81 -1.24
CA ALA A 443 7.18 11.81 -1.43
C ALA A 443 7.82 13.16 -1.06
N ARG A 444 7.22 14.28 -1.47
CA ARG A 444 7.66 15.63 -1.10
C ARG A 444 7.54 15.89 0.41
N GLU A 445 6.43 15.45 1.03
CA GLU A 445 6.27 15.54 2.48
C GLU A 445 7.33 14.70 3.22
N ASN A 446 7.65 13.51 2.72
CA ASN A 446 8.68 12.64 3.28
C ASN A 446 10.08 13.27 3.15
N ALA A 447 10.43 13.87 2.01
CA ALA A 447 11.69 14.59 1.83
C ALA A 447 11.81 15.74 2.82
N ALA A 448 10.80 16.60 2.90
CA ALA A 448 10.77 17.73 3.82
C ALA A 448 10.84 17.30 5.29
N HIS A 449 10.14 16.21 5.66
CA HIS A 449 10.14 15.66 7.01
C HIS A 449 11.53 15.16 7.45
N ASN A 450 12.30 14.60 6.51
CA ASN A 450 13.65 14.10 6.77
C ASN A 450 14.76 15.15 6.54
N GLY A 451 14.43 16.34 6.05
CA GLY A 451 15.40 17.37 5.71
C GLY A 451 16.29 16.99 4.53
N VAL A 452 15.79 16.16 3.60
CA VAL A 452 16.51 15.77 2.38
C VAL A 452 16.21 16.79 1.29
N GLU A 453 17.20 17.64 0.96
CA GLU A 453 17.04 18.78 0.04
C GLU A 453 17.55 18.49 -1.38
N ASN A 454 18.34 17.43 -1.56
CA ASN A 454 18.94 17.02 -2.83
C ASN A 454 18.04 16.10 -3.66
N VAL A 455 16.71 16.20 -3.48
CA VAL A 455 15.71 15.42 -4.21
C VAL A 455 14.67 16.33 -4.86
N GLU A 456 14.21 15.93 -6.03
CA GLU A 456 13.09 16.54 -6.75
C GLU A 456 12.08 15.45 -7.11
N PHE A 457 10.77 15.71 -6.90
CA PHE A 457 9.72 14.76 -7.26
C PHE A 457 8.77 15.34 -8.30
N VAL A 458 8.55 14.60 -9.41
CA VAL A 458 7.79 15.02 -10.58
C VAL A 458 6.63 14.07 -10.83
N THR A 459 5.42 14.64 -11.02
CA THR A 459 4.26 13.84 -11.46
C THR A 459 4.27 13.75 -12.98
N ALA A 460 4.69 12.60 -13.52
CA ALA A 460 4.75 12.35 -14.97
C ALA A 460 4.78 10.84 -15.24
N ASP A 461 4.51 10.45 -16.49
CA ASP A 461 4.88 9.14 -17.00
C ASP A 461 6.41 9.07 -17.11
N ALA A 462 7.04 8.07 -16.47
CA ALA A 462 8.49 7.98 -16.38
C ALA A 462 9.16 7.80 -17.75
N GLY A 463 8.53 7.06 -18.68
CA GLY A 463 9.05 6.89 -20.04
C GLY A 463 9.01 8.19 -20.85
N ALA A 464 7.89 8.94 -20.76
CA ALA A 464 7.78 10.25 -21.39
C ALA A 464 8.80 11.24 -20.82
N PHE A 465 8.95 11.28 -19.51
CA PHE A 465 9.90 12.15 -18.81
C PHE A 465 11.35 11.87 -19.26
N MET A 466 11.76 10.59 -19.32
CA MET A 466 13.09 10.22 -19.81
C MET A 466 13.33 10.63 -21.26
N ARG A 467 12.32 10.48 -22.15
CA ARG A 467 12.45 10.93 -23.55
C ARG A 467 12.64 12.45 -23.63
N GLU A 468 11.94 13.21 -22.83
CA GLU A 468 12.10 14.67 -22.76
C GLU A 468 13.49 15.05 -22.24
N MET A 469 13.99 14.39 -21.20
CA MET A 469 15.36 14.59 -20.70
C MET A 469 16.40 14.32 -21.81
N ALA A 470 16.29 13.17 -22.49
CA ALA A 470 17.17 12.82 -23.59
C ALA A 470 17.14 13.85 -24.75
N ALA A 471 15.93 14.33 -25.10
CA ALA A 471 15.78 15.37 -26.13
C ALA A 471 16.39 16.72 -25.74
N ARG A 472 16.44 17.06 -24.44
CA ARG A 472 17.11 18.24 -23.90
C ARG A 472 18.62 18.04 -23.71
N GLY A 473 19.14 16.84 -23.96
CA GLY A 473 20.55 16.51 -23.72
C GLY A 473 20.91 16.45 -22.22
N GLU A 474 19.93 16.21 -21.37
CA GLU A 474 20.17 16.03 -19.93
C GLU A 474 20.79 14.65 -19.66
N HIS A 475 21.67 14.60 -18.65
CA HIS A 475 22.39 13.39 -18.29
C HIS A 475 21.85 12.79 -17.00
N VAL A 476 21.75 11.45 -16.97
CA VAL A 476 21.44 10.63 -15.80
C VAL A 476 22.53 9.58 -15.67
N ASP A 477 23.15 9.50 -14.51
CA ASP A 477 24.22 8.52 -14.25
C ASP A 477 23.64 7.15 -13.89
N VAL A 478 22.62 7.15 -13.04
CA VAL A 478 22.01 5.93 -12.52
C VAL A 478 20.48 6.00 -12.63
N LEU A 479 19.90 4.94 -13.18
CA LEU A 479 18.46 4.70 -13.16
C LEU A 479 18.13 3.65 -12.09
N LEU A 480 17.33 4.00 -11.10
CA LEU A 480 16.62 3.06 -10.22
C LEU A 480 15.22 2.85 -10.78
N MET A 481 14.75 1.62 -10.87
CA MET A 481 13.40 1.33 -11.34
C MET A 481 12.78 0.15 -10.60
N ASP A 482 11.51 0.33 -10.17
CA ASP A 482 10.69 -0.71 -9.51
C ASP A 482 9.30 -0.71 -10.17
N PRO A 483 9.17 -1.23 -11.41
CA PRO A 483 7.92 -1.23 -12.15
C PRO A 483 6.91 -2.24 -11.56
N PRO A 484 5.61 -2.14 -11.91
CA PRO A 484 4.61 -3.10 -11.48
C PRO A 484 4.89 -4.52 -12.02
N ARG A 485 4.17 -5.53 -11.50
CA ARG A 485 4.33 -6.97 -11.83
C ARG A 485 4.35 -7.30 -13.34
N ALA A 486 3.74 -6.48 -14.17
CA ALA A 486 3.76 -6.65 -15.62
C ALA A 486 5.13 -6.35 -16.26
N GLY A 487 6.07 -5.83 -15.47
CA GLY A 487 7.36 -5.33 -15.94
C GLY A 487 7.26 -3.94 -16.58
N ALA A 488 8.36 -3.48 -17.17
CA ALA A 488 8.41 -2.23 -17.90
C ALA A 488 7.77 -2.35 -19.30
N SER A 489 7.20 -1.26 -19.80
CA SER A 489 6.71 -1.22 -21.18
C SER A 489 7.87 -1.12 -22.16
N GLU A 490 7.67 -1.60 -23.41
CA GLU A 490 8.67 -1.43 -24.46
C GLU A 490 9.03 0.04 -24.69
N GLU A 491 8.04 0.93 -24.55
CA GLU A 491 8.24 2.37 -24.70
C GLU A 491 9.16 2.92 -23.61
N PHE A 492 9.00 2.45 -22.37
CA PHE A 492 9.88 2.78 -21.26
C PHE A 492 11.32 2.28 -21.51
N LEU A 493 11.48 1.01 -21.92
CA LEU A 493 12.79 0.42 -22.19
C LEU A 493 13.51 1.13 -23.35
N ARG A 494 12.79 1.57 -24.40
CA ARG A 494 13.35 2.43 -25.45
C ARG A 494 13.79 3.79 -24.92
N ALA A 495 13.06 4.35 -23.96
CA ALA A 495 13.44 5.62 -23.32
C ALA A 495 14.72 5.46 -22.48
N VAL A 496 14.91 4.32 -21.78
CA VAL A 496 16.16 3.99 -21.09
C VAL A 496 17.32 3.93 -22.10
N ALA A 497 17.13 3.24 -23.23
CA ALA A 497 18.14 3.14 -24.27
C ALA A 497 18.50 4.49 -24.92
N ALA A 498 17.56 5.43 -24.99
CA ALA A 498 17.78 6.79 -25.50
C ALA A 498 18.49 7.69 -24.50
N LEU A 499 18.13 7.62 -23.21
CA LEU A 499 18.73 8.42 -22.13
C LEU A 499 20.14 7.94 -21.77
N LYS A 500 20.40 6.64 -21.96
CA LYS A 500 21.71 5.96 -21.73
C LYS A 500 22.30 6.20 -20.35
N PRO A 501 21.59 5.94 -19.25
CA PRO A 501 22.23 5.96 -17.94
C PRO A 501 23.40 4.96 -17.90
N ARG A 502 24.50 5.36 -17.28
CA ARG A 502 25.67 4.49 -17.12
C ARG A 502 25.33 3.18 -16.40
N ARG A 503 24.38 3.24 -15.47
CA ARG A 503 23.95 2.08 -14.67
C ARG A 503 22.44 2.06 -14.51
N VAL A 504 21.87 0.86 -14.60
CA VAL A 504 20.45 0.60 -14.31
C VAL A 504 20.38 -0.40 -13.16
N VAL A 505 19.65 -0.07 -12.11
CA VAL A 505 19.29 -0.96 -11.01
C VAL A 505 17.81 -1.24 -11.11
N TYR A 506 17.47 -2.46 -11.48
CA TYR A 506 16.12 -2.91 -11.71
C TYR A 506 15.65 -3.82 -10.59
N ILE A 507 14.70 -3.36 -9.76
CA ILE A 507 14.03 -4.13 -8.71
C ILE A 507 12.73 -4.68 -9.28
N SER A 508 12.40 -5.95 -8.99
CA SER A 508 11.15 -6.54 -9.46
C SER A 508 10.61 -7.62 -8.53
N CYS A 509 9.29 -7.58 -8.33
CA CYS A 509 8.55 -8.65 -7.65
C CYS A 509 8.14 -9.79 -8.61
N ASN A 510 8.47 -9.69 -9.90
CA ASN A 510 8.22 -10.72 -10.90
C ASN A 510 9.47 -10.96 -11.77
N PRO A 511 10.34 -11.91 -11.40
CA PRO A 511 11.56 -12.20 -12.13
C PRO A 511 11.36 -12.60 -13.59
N ASP A 512 10.24 -13.22 -13.96
CA ASP A 512 9.98 -13.63 -15.34
C ASP A 512 9.83 -12.42 -16.28
N THR A 513 9.07 -11.39 -15.85
CA THR A 513 8.96 -10.14 -16.61
C THR A 513 10.26 -9.35 -16.57
N GLN A 514 11.00 -9.40 -15.46
CA GLN A 514 12.29 -8.76 -15.33
C GLN A 514 13.32 -9.37 -16.31
N ALA A 515 13.38 -10.69 -16.42
CA ALA A 515 14.28 -11.36 -17.37
C ALA A 515 13.98 -10.97 -18.83
N ARG A 516 12.68 -10.88 -19.20
CA ARG A 516 12.26 -10.36 -20.50
C ARG A 516 12.79 -8.94 -20.73
N ASP A 517 12.61 -8.05 -19.78
CA ASP A 517 13.01 -6.65 -19.89
C ASP A 517 14.54 -6.49 -19.90
N VAL A 518 15.26 -7.29 -19.11
CA VAL A 518 16.72 -7.37 -19.12
C VAL A 518 17.25 -7.82 -20.50
N SER A 519 16.57 -8.77 -21.16
CA SER A 519 16.93 -9.16 -22.52
C SER A 519 16.85 -7.97 -23.49
N VAL A 520 15.78 -7.17 -23.43
CA VAL A 520 15.63 -5.96 -24.27
C VAL A 520 16.72 -4.92 -23.98
N LEU A 521 17.08 -4.71 -22.71
CA LEU A 521 18.17 -3.80 -22.36
C LEU A 521 19.54 -4.31 -22.82
N LYS A 522 19.77 -5.63 -22.82
CA LYS A 522 20.99 -6.23 -23.38
C LYS A 522 21.07 -5.99 -24.89
N ASP A 523 19.97 -6.16 -25.61
CA ASP A 523 19.90 -5.86 -27.05
C ASP A 523 20.17 -4.37 -27.34
N ALA A 524 19.87 -3.49 -26.36
CA ALA A 524 20.19 -2.06 -26.41
C ALA A 524 21.63 -1.71 -25.99
N GLY A 525 22.46 -2.71 -25.67
CA GLY A 525 23.89 -2.55 -25.36
C GLY A 525 24.25 -2.60 -23.88
N TYR A 526 23.29 -2.82 -22.99
CA TYR A 526 23.58 -3.00 -21.54
C TYR A 526 24.10 -4.40 -21.24
N ARG A 527 25.03 -4.50 -20.30
CA ARG A 527 25.57 -5.76 -19.78
C ARG A 527 24.97 -6.03 -18.38
N LEU A 528 24.42 -7.22 -18.16
CA LEU A 528 24.00 -7.66 -16.84
C LEU A 528 25.23 -7.90 -15.96
N THR A 529 25.38 -7.16 -14.87
CA THR A 529 26.55 -7.24 -13.99
C THR A 529 26.29 -8.03 -12.72
N ALA A 530 25.06 -7.99 -12.20
CA ALA A 530 24.70 -8.74 -11.00
C ALA A 530 23.21 -9.08 -10.96
N VAL A 531 22.92 -10.23 -10.34
CA VAL A 531 21.58 -10.71 -9.99
C VAL A 531 21.57 -10.98 -8.50
N ARG A 532 20.69 -10.33 -7.74
CA ARG A 532 20.62 -10.47 -6.28
C ARG A 532 19.16 -10.67 -5.83
N PRO A 533 18.76 -11.90 -5.53
CA PRO A 533 17.43 -12.18 -5.00
C PRO A 533 17.30 -11.83 -3.52
N VAL A 534 16.09 -11.41 -3.14
CA VAL A 534 15.71 -11.10 -1.75
C VAL A 534 14.39 -11.81 -1.44
N ASP A 535 14.36 -12.59 -0.36
CA ASP A 535 13.13 -13.26 0.07
C ASP A 535 12.22 -12.31 0.85
N MET A 536 11.53 -11.44 0.12
CA MET A 536 10.55 -10.50 0.66
C MET A 536 9.32 -11.21 1.24
N PHE A 537 9.01 -12.40 0.72
CA PHE A 537 7.78 -13.14 1.04
C PHE A 537 8.08 -14.59 1.45
N PRO A 538 8.70 -14.82 2.64
CA PRO A 538 8.89 -16.17 3.18
C PRO A 538 7.63 -17.02 3.15
N HIS A 539 7.79 -18.32 2.98
CA HIS A 539 6.74 -19.35 2.88
C HIS A 539 5.80 -19.20 1.68
N THR A 540 6.13 -18.30 0.74
CA THR A 540 5.44 -18.17 -0.54
C THR A 540 6.43 -18.42 -1.69
N ALA A 541 5.92 -18.68 -2.86
CA ALA A 541 6.72 -18.88 -4.05
C ALA A 541 7.29 -17.57 -4.65
N HIS A 542 6.88 -16.42 -4.14
CA HIS A 542 7.34 -15.11 -4.61
C HIS A 542 8.77 -14.82 -4.16
N VAL A 543 9.51 -14.14 -5.01
CA VAL A 543 10.87 -13.62 -4.74
C VAL A 543 10.97 -12.23 -5.35
N GLU A 544 11.57 -11.30 -4.62
CA GLU A 544 12.04 -10.03 -5.17
C GLU A 544 13.45 -10.23 -5.71
N ASN A 545 13.75 -9.58 -6.82
CA ASN A 545 15.09 -9.67 -7.40
C ASN A 545 15.61 -8.30 -7.82
N ILE A 546 16.89 -8.07 -7.65
CA ILE A 546 17.60 -6.87 -8.09
C ILE A 546 18.57 -7.28 -9.21
N CYS A 547 18.42 -6.67 -10.38
CA CYS A 547 19.41 -6.76 -11.46
C CYS A 547 20.16 -5.43 -11.56
N ALA A 548 21.50 -5.49 -11.66
CA ALA A 548 22.31 -4.35 -12.05
C ALA A 548 22.81 -4.54 -13.48
N LEU A 549 22.68 -3.48 -14.28
CA LEU A 549 23.17 -3.45 -15.66
C LEU A 549 24.08 -2.22 -15.85
N GLU A 550 25.08 -2.37 -16.70
CA GLU A 550 25.98 -1.29 -17.13
C GLU A 550 25.86 -1.09 -18.63
N GLY A 551 25.75 0.20 -19.04
CA GLY A 551 25.68 0.64 -20.44
C GLY A 551 27.00 1.17 -20.97
#